data_33e52fb2185f53e5c4f45bf36ee3fe7e
#
_entry.id   33e52fb2185f53e5c4f45bf36ee3fe7e
#
_cell.length_a   1.000
_cell.length_b   1.000
_cell.length_c   1.000
_cell.angle_alpha   90.00
_cell.angle_beta   90.00
_cell.angle_gamma   90.00
#
_symmetry.space_group_name_H-M   'P 1'
#
loop_
_entity.id
_entity.type
_entity.pdbx_description
1 polymer ?
#
loop_
_entity_poly.entity_id
_entity_poly.type
_entity_poly.pdbx_seq_one_letter_code
_entity_poly.pdbx_strand_id
1 'polypeptide(L)'
;MKFGKTVTFADIERYAKRLRLNPSFQPEYSEIVDLTEVEELDLQADEFLKLADKIDPSSPVAKRAFVVRTSVQSHAARMHKALRTQRNFEIFRSIEEAERWVAL
;
A
#
# COMPACT_ATOMS: atom_id res chain seq x y z
N MET A 1 -3.61 -0.90 -7.39
CA MET A 1 -2.50 -0.01 -7.73
C MET A 1 -1.22 -0.80 -7.94
N LYS A 2 -0.44 -0.45 -8.94
CA LYS A 2 0.80 -1.14 -9.26
C LYS A 2 1.96 -0.15 -9.31
N PHE A 3 3.04 -0.46 -8.58
CA PHE A 3 4.26 0.35 -8.59
C PHE A 3 5.27 -0.20 -9.62
N GLY A 4 6.09 0.69 -10.18
CA GLY A 4 7.18 0.31 -11.07
C GLY A 4 8.41 -0.17 -10.32
N LYS A 5 9.53 -0.28 -11.04
CA LYS A 5 10.77 -0.89 -10.51
C LYS A 5 11.37 -0.14 -9.33
N THR A 6 11.34 1.18 -9.33
CA THR A 6 11.85 2.00 -8.24
C THR A 6 10.72 2.83 -7.66
N VAL A 7 10.56 2.79 -6.34
CA VAL A 7 9.54 3.56 -5.64
C VAL A 7 10.22 4.52 -4.68
N THR A 8 9.89 5.80 -4.83
CA THR A 8 10.36 6.87 -3.95
C THR A 8 9.21 7.41 -3.12
N PHE A 9 9.54 8.15 -2.07
CA PHE A 9 8.55 8.85 -1.26
C PHE A 9 7.66 9.78 -2.13
N ALA A 10 8.28 10.49 -3.08
CA ALA A 10 7.56 11.38 -3.97
C ALA A 10 6.52 10.66 -4.84
N ASP A 11 6.84 9.44 -5.29
CA ASP A 11 5.90 8.64 -6.08
C ASP A 11 4.65 8.28 -5.28
N ILE A 12 4.82 7.87 -4.04
CA ILE A 12 3.72 7.48 -3.17
C ILE A 12 2.89 8.71 -2.77
N GLU A 13 3.56 9.80 -2.46
CA GLU A 13 2.90 11.07 -2.11
C GLU A 13 2.04 11.57 -3.27
N ARG A 14 2.54 11.46 -4.48
CA ARG A 14 1.82 11.85 -5.70
C ARG A 14 0.58 10.98 -5.93
N TYR A 15 0.71 9.68 -5.70
CA TYR A 15 -0.42 8.75 -5.80
C TYR A 15 -1.50 9.07 -4.75
N ALA A 16 -1.11 9.28 -3.51
CA ALA A 16 -2.04 9.62 -2.43
C ALA A 16 -2.80 10.92 -2.73
N LYS A 17 -2.10 11.92 -3.30
CA LYS A 17 -2.72 13.18 -3.71
C LYS A 17 -3.75 12.97 -4.81
N ARG A 18 -3.46 12.12 -5.79
CA ARG A 18 -4.40 11.80 -6.86
C ARG A 18 -5.68 11.16 -6.30
N LEU A 19 -5.54 10.25 -5.35
CA LEU A 19 -6.69 9.62 -4.71
C LEU A 19 -7.55 10.64 -3.99
N ARG A 20 -6.94 11.54 -3.21
CA ARG A 20 -7.67 12.56 -2.46
C ARG A 20 -8.44 13.52 -3.37
N LEU A 21 -7.91 13.79 -4.56
CA LEU A 21 -8.54 14.69 -5.53
C LEU A 21 -9.57 14.00 -6.41
N ASN A 22 -9.65 12.67 -6.38
CA ASN A 22 -10.62 11.92 -7.16
C ASN A 22 -11.99 11.98 -6.47
N PRO A 23 -13.02 12.59 -7.10
CA PRO A 23 -14.33 12.72 -6.47
C PRO A 23 -15.05 11.39 -6.22
N SER A 24 -14.64 10.33 -6.89
CA SER A 24 -15.21 8.99 -6.69
C SER A 24 -14.53 8.21 -5.57
N PHE A 25 -13.42 8.69 -5.04
CA PHE A 25 -12.68 7.99 -4.00
C PHE A 25 -13.32 8.19 -2.64
N GLN A 26 -13.45 7.09 -1.88
CA GLN A 26 -13.86 7.12 -0.47
C GLN A 26 -12.80 6.38 0.37
N PRO A 27 -12.45 6.89 1.55
CA PRO A 27 -11.40 6.28 2.38
C PRO A 27 -11.68 4.82 2.76
N GLU A 28 -12.94 4.39 2.76
CA GLU A 28 -13.36 3.04 3.13
C GLU A 28 -13.21 2.02 1.99
N TYR A 29 -12.89 2.46 0.77
CA TYR A 29 -12.72 1.55 -0.36
C TYR A 29 -11.57 0.58 -0.13
N SER A 30 -11.79 -0.68 -0.51
CA SER A 30 -10.74 -1.69 -0.50
C SER A 30 -9.67 -1.35 -1.54
N GLU A 31 -8.43 -1.72 -1.24
CA GLU A 31 -7.30 -1.44 -2.14
C GLU A 31 -6.41 -2.66 -2.27
N ILE A 32 -5.96 -2.92 -3.50
CA ILE A 32 -4.91 -3.89 -3.78
C ILE A 32 -3.67 -3.12 -4.21
N VAL A 33 -2.57 -3.29 -3.48
CA VAL A 33 -1.29 -2.66 -3.78
C VAL A 33 -0.35 -3.73 -4.33
N ASP A 34 -0.03 -3.63 -5.61
CA ASP A 34 0.85 -4.58 -6.29
C ASP A 34 2.31 -4.08 -6.25
N LEU A 35 3.15 -4.76 -5.48
CA LEU A 35 4.56 -4.45 -5.36
C LEU A 35 5.44 -5.41 -6.15
N THR A 36 4.87 -6.31 -6.94
CA THR A 36 5.62 -7.41 -7.55
C THR A 36 6.72 -6.97 -8.53
N GLU A 37 6.61 -5.78 -9.10
CA GLU A 37 7.64 -5.23 -9.99
C GLU A 37 8.65 -4.32 -9.30
N VAL A 38 8.47 -4.06 -8.00
CA VAL A 38 9.37 -3.17 -7.26
C VAL A 38 10.70 -3.88 -6.99
N GLU A 39 11.79 -3.30 -7.49
CA GLU A 39 13.14 -3.79 -7.24
C GLU A 39 13.85 -2.96 -6.17
N GLU A 40 13.57 -1.66 -6.10
CA GLU A 40 14.17 -0.75 -5.14
C GLU A 40 13.11 0.09 -4.44
N LEU A 41 13.25 0.22 -3.11
CA LEU A 41 12.48 1.13 -2.30
C LEU A 41 13.43 2.21 -1.78
N ASP A 42 13.33 3.40 -2.35
CA ASP A 42 14.13 4.55 -1.94
C ASP A 42 13.34 5.35 -0.88
N LEU A 43 13.20 4.74 0.29
CA LEU A 43 12.46 5.31 1.42
C LEU A 43 13.28 5.18 2.69
N GLN A 44 13.34 6.27 3.46
CA GLN A 44 13.97 6.28 4.77
C GLN A 44 12.93 5.95 5.86
N ALA A 45 13.41 5.63 7.07
CA ALA A 45 12.53 5.21 8.15
C ALA A 45 11.48 6.27 8.52
N ASP A 46 11.87 7.54 8.55
CA ASP A 46 10.95 8.64 8.84
C ASP A 46 9.91 8.83 7.73
N GLU A 47 10.24 8.50 6.50
CA GLU A 47 9.31 8.56 5.37
C GLU A 47 8.25 7.48 5.47
N PHE A 48 8.60 6.27 5.93
CA PHE A 48 7.62 5.23 6.23
C PHE A 48 6.61 5.68 7.28
N LEU A 49 7.09 6.36 8.33
CA LEU A 49 6.21 6.91 9.37
C LEU A 49 5.24 7.94 8.81
N LYS A 50 5.72 8.84 7.98
CA LYS A 50 4.86 9.87 7.36
C LYS A 50 3.79 9.25 6.48
N LEU A 51 4.15 8.20 5.71
CA LEU A 51 3.19 7.49 4.88
C LEU A 51 2.08 6.87 5.71
N ALA A 52 2.44 6.21 6.81
CA ALA A 52 1.47 5.53 7.65
C ALA A 52 0.55 6.51 8.39
N ASP A 53 1.08 7.65 8.81
CA ASP A 53 0.38 8.56 9.71
C ASP A 53 -0.37 9.69 8.98
N LYS A 54 0.24 10.28 7.95
CA LYS A 54 -0.28 11.53 7.37
C LYS A 54 -0.65 11.45 5.89
N ILE A 55 0.00 10.59 5.14
CA ILE A 55 -0.11 10.61 3.67
C ILE A 55 -1.13 9.62 3.16
N ASP A 56 -1.23 8.45 3.78
CA ASP A 56 -2.16 7.41 3.36
C ASP A 56 -3.61 7.88 3.47
N PRO A 57 -4.35 8.02 2.35
CA PRO A 57 -5.72 8.53 2.38
C PRO A 57 -6.76 7.49 2.80
N SER A 58 -6.38 6.21 2.91
CA SER A 58 -7.32 5.14 3.21
C SER A 58 -7.68 5.10 4.70
N SER A 59 -8.91 4.67 4.99
CA SER A 59 -9.36 4.45 6.36
C SER A 59 -8.60 3.28 6.99
N PRO A 60 -8.27 3.33 8.29
CA PRO A 60 -7.65 2.20 8.99
C PRO A 60 -8.48 0.92 8.98
N VAL A 61 -9.79 1.01 8.73
CA VAL A 61 -10.68 -0.16 8.68
C VAL A 61 -10.92 -0.67 7.27
N ALA A 62 -10.48 0.04 6.24
CA ALA A 62 -10.59 -0.41 4.85
C ALA A 62 -9.71 -1.65 4.64
N LYS A 63 -10.18 -2.56 3.77
CA LYS A 63 -9.39 -3.73 3.41
C LYS A 63 -8.22 -3.32 2.51
N ARG A 64 -7.02 -3.77 2.88
CA ARG A 64 -5.82 -3.52 2.09
C ARG A 64 -5.09 -4.83 1.85
N ALA A 65 -4.93 -5.18 0.60
CA ALA A 65 -4.17 -6.35 0.19
C ALA A 65 -2.89 -5.91 -0.50
N PHE A 66 -1.75 -6.35 0.01
CA PHE A 66 -0.46 -6.12 -0.62
C PHE A 66 -0.02 -7.40 -1.32
N VAL A 67 0.33 -7.30 -2.59
CA VAL A 67 0.84 -8.43 -3.35
C VAL A 67 2.35 -8.28 -3.48
N VAL A 68 3.08 -9.30 -3.00
CA VAL A 68 4.54 -9.29 -2.94
C VAL A 68 5.12 -10.54 -3.56
N ARG A 69 6.37 -10.45 -4.00
CA ARG A 69 7.11 -11.58 -4.58
C ARG A 69 8.46 -11.81 -3.90
N THR A 70 9.08 -10.75 -3.41
CA THR A 70 10.42 -10.80 -2.83
C THR A 70 10.39 -10.49 -1.33
N SER A 71 11.47 -10.83 -0.63
CA SER A 71 11.60 -10.52 0.80
C SER A 71 11.66 -9.01 1.06
N VAL A 72 12.25 -8.24 0.16
CA VAL A 72 12.30 -6.78 0.27
C VAL A 72 10.89 -6.19 0.21
N GLN A 73 10.09 -6.63 -0.74
CA GLN A 73 8.70 -6.20 -0.89
C GLN A 73 7.86 -6.60 0.33
N SER A 74 8.03 -7.83 0.80
CA SER A 74 7.33 -8.34 1.98
C SER A 74 7.69 -7.54 3.23
N HIS A 75 8.96 -7.18 3.39
CA HIS A 75 9.41 -6.37 4.51
C HIS A 75 8.76 -4.98 4.50
N ALA A 76 8.70 -4.34 3.34
CA ALA A 76 8.06 -3.03 3.20
C ALA A 76 6.58 -3.08 3.56
N ALA A 77 5.86 -4.11 3.09
CA ALA A 77 4.44 -4.29 3.39
C ALA A 77 4.21 -4.50 4.89
N ARG A 78 5.04 -5.31 5.54
CA ARG A 78 4.94 -5.55 6.98
C ARG A 78 5.23 -4.29 7.80
N MET A 79 6.20 -3.49 7.37
CA MET A 79 6.53 -2.25 8.05
C MET A 79 5.36 -1.26 7.97
N HIS A 80 4.73 -1.13 6.81
CA HIS A 80 3.57 -0.28 6.65
C HIS A 80 2.42 -0.73 7.55
N LYS A 81 2.15 -2.03 7.59
CA LYS A 81 1.14 -2.62 8.47
C LYS A 81 1.39 -2.28 9.94
N ALA A 82 2.62 -2.45 10.40
CA ALA A 82 2.99 -2.21 11.79
C ALA A 82 2.84 -0.73 12.18
N LEU A 83 3.27 0.17 11.30
CA LEU A 83 3.23 1.60 11.57
C LEU A 83 1.82 2.17 11.49
N ARG A 84 0.98 1.63 10.62
CA ARG A 84 -0.37 2.15 10.39
C ARG A 84 -1.42 1.57 11.33
N THR A 85 -1.15 0.45 11.97
CA THR A 85 -2.13 -0.26 12.78
C THR A 85 -3.40 -0.62 11.98
N GLN A 86 -3.21 -1.06 10.75
CA GLN A 86 -4.30 -1.41 9.85
C GLN A 86 -4.98 -2.69 10.31
N ARG A 87 -6.32 -2.69 10.46
CA ARG A 87 -7.08 -3.84 10.95
C ARG A 87 -7.30 -4.91 9.89
N ASN A 88 -7.64 -4.48 8.66
CA ASN A 88 -7.96 -5.38 7.56
C ASN A 88 -6.85 -5.36 6.52
N PHE A 89 -5.67 -5.84 6.90
CA PHE A 89 -4.47 -5.80 6.10
C PHE A 89 -3.94 -7.21 5.92
N GLU A 90 -3.78 -7.66 4.68
CA GLU A 90 -3.19 -8.97 4.38
C GLU A 90 -2.15 -8.86 3.29
N ILE A 91 -1.20 -9.79 3.32
CA ILE A 91 -0.11 -9.88 2.35
C ILE A 91 -0.27 -11.18 1.57
N PHE A 92 -0.30 -11.08 0.25
CA PHE A 92 -0.50 -12.21 -0.65
C PHE A 92 0.65 -12.33 -1.64
N ARG A 93 0.78 -13.51 -2.23
CA ARG A 93 1.77 -13.77 -3.26
C ARG A 93 1.19 -13.80 -4.67
N SER A 94 -0.12 -13.67 -4.81
CA SER A 94 -0.77 -13.58 -6.11
C SER A 94 -1.91 -12.57 -6.10
N ILE A 95 -2.16 -11.97 -7.25
CA ILE A 95 -3.26 -11.04 -7.45
C ILE A 95 -4.61 -11.74 -7.23
N GLU A 96 -4.73 -12.98 -7.70
CA GLU A 96 -5.96 -13.75 -7.60
C GLU A 96 -6.38 -13.98 -6.14
N GLU A 97 -5.43 -14.29 -5.29
CA GLU A 97 -5.71 -14.48 -3.86
C GLU A 97 -6.14 -13.16 -3.21
N ALA A 98 -5.47 -12.06 -3.57
CA ALA A 98 -5.81 -10.73 -3.06
C ALA A 98 -7.22 -10.32 -3.47
N GLU A 99 -7.57 -10.53 -4.74
CA GLU A 99 -8.89 -10.22 -5.27
C GLU A 99 -10.00 -10.99 -4.57
N ARG A 100 -9.79 -12.29 -4.32
CA ARG A 100 -10.76 -13.12 -3.60
C ARG A 100 -10.98 -12.61 -2.17
N TRP A 101 -9.90 -12.28 -1.48
CA TRP A 101 -9.99 -11.80 -0.10
C TRP A 101 -10.69 -10.44 -0.01
N VAL A 102 -10.40 -9.54 -0.93
CA VAL A 102 -10.99 -8.19 -0.96
C VAL A 102 -12.50 -8.28 -1.26
N ALA A 103 -12.93 -9.27 -2.03
CA ALA A 103 -14.33 -9.46 -2.39
C ALA A 103 -15.20 -10.09 -1.29
N LEU A 104 -14.59 -10.60 -0.23
CA LEU A 104 -15.34 -11.25 0.87
C LEU A 104 -16.26 -10.28 1.62
#